data_b59ac616546305fca5abc53027b182a0
#
_entry.id   b59ac616546305fca5abc53027b182a0
#
_cell.length_a   1.000
_cell.length_b   1.000
_cell.length_c   1.000
_cell.angle_alpha   90.00
_cell.angle_beta   90.00
_cell.angle_gamma   90.00
#
_symmetry.space_group_name_H-M   'P 1'
#
loop_
_entity.id
_entity.type
_entity.pdbx_description
1 polymer ?
#
loop_
_entity_poly.entity_id
_entity_poly.type
_entity_poly.pdbx_seq_one_letter_code
_entity_poly.pdbx_strand_id
1 'polypeptide(L)'
;MFRISRLGWVWVGCLAVLTIIGCLRSEITIAADGGLFSMGLIWCAILLGMILSMRRSPLRAFAVPLECLAQLIAVSVICAVLQYPAAKIARPLIDAELAAIDRALYFDWPACFAWVLRHPMVLNLLSGIYLSLGLQSALSCFGAWRQPDRASIWLSANALSLTCCLTVFVIWPAGGAFAYYQPAGIFSDYLEQFVAVRSGSLTTLAIGQMKGIIQFPSYHAAAAVLLGYAFASLPRWIAIPAFNIEIMLSISAAPIGGHHCGGSGFLDSGIS
;
A
#
# COMPACT_ATOMS: atom_id res chain seq x y z
N MET A 1 22.62 16.70 -5.45
CA MET A 1 22.08 15.73 -4.49
C MET A 1 20.83 16.24 -3.75
N PHE A 2 20.80 17.46 -3.23
CA PHE A 2 19.64 17.97 -2.45
C PHE A 2 18.39 18.42 -3.23
N ARG A 3 18.40 18.46 -4.57
CA ARG A 3 17.28 19.02 -5.34
C ARG A 3 16.08 18.08 -5.48
N ILE A 4 16.31 16.78 -5.54
CA ILE A 4 15.25 15.77 -5.72
C ILE A 4 14.57 15.47 -4.38
N SER A 5 15.36 15.42 -3.32
CA SER A 5 14.86 15.29 -1.95
C SER A 5 13.89 16.43 -1.57
N ARG A 6 14.17 17.66 -1.98
CA ARG A 6 13.28 18.80 -1.70
C ARG A 6 11.92 18.67 -2.38
N LEU A 7 11.87 18.26 -3.62
CA LEU A 7 10.59 18.04 -4.33
C LEU A 7 9.76 16.92 -3.68
N GLY A 8 10.40 15.84 -3.24
CA GLY A 8 9.72 14.78 -2.50
C GLY A 8 9.08 15.29 -1.20
N TRP A 9 9.80 16.10 -0.42
CA TRP A 9 9.24 16.68 0.80
C TRP A 9 8.16 17.72 0.55
N VAL A 10 8.23 18.50 -0.53
CA VAL A 10 7.13 19.38 -0.95
C VAL A 10 5.89 18.55 -1.29
N TRP A 11 6.06 17.44 -2.01
CA TRP A 11 4.95 16.52 -2.32
C TRP A 11 4.32 15.94 -1.06
N VAL A 12 5.14 15.44 -0.13
CA VAL A 12 4.69 14.98 1.20
C VAL A 12 3.89 16.07 1.92
N GLY A 13 4.40 17.30 1.92
CA GLY A 13 3.71 18.44 2.54
C GLY A 13 2.36 18.74 1.89
N CYS A 14 2.28 18.72 0.56
CA CYS A 14 1.02 18.93 -0.15
C CYS A 14 -0.01 17.82 0.18
N LEU A 15 0.41 16.56 0.17
CA LEU A 15 -0.46 15.44 0.54
C LEU A 15 -0.91 15.52 2.00
N ALA A 16 -0.02 15.92 2.93
CA ALA A 16 -0.37 16.10 4.34
C ALA A 16 -1.43 17.19 4.52
N VAL A 17 -1.29 18.33 3.83
CA VAL A 17 -2.29 19.40 3.85
C VAL A 17 -3.63 18.91 3.31
N LEU A 18 -3.63 18.20 2.17
CA LEU A 18 -4.85 17.61 1.60
C LEU A 18 -5.50 16.61 2.57
N THR A 19 -4.70 15.80 3.26
CA THR A 19 -5.19 14.84 4.27
C THR A 19 -5.84 15.57 5.45
N ILE A 20 -5.21 16.61 5.98
CA ILE A 20 -5.77 17.41 7.07
C ILE A 20 -7.10 18.04 6.64
N ILE A 21 -7.13 18.67 5.47
CA ILE A 21 -8.37 19.27 4.93
C ILE A 21 -9.44 18.20 4.73
N GLY A 22 -9.06 17.04 4.18
CA GLY A 22 -9.97 15.91 3.97
C GLY A 22 -10.56 15.40 5.29
N CYS A 23 -9.74 15.16 6.29
CA CYS A 23 -10.18 14.72 7.63
C CYS A 23 -11.09 15.75 8.30
N LEU A 24 -10.74 17.03 8.25
CA LEU A 24 -11.57 18.10 8.81
C LEU A 24 -12.94 18.19 8.15
N ARG A 25 -12.99 18.11 6.81
CA ARG A 25 -14.26 18.16 6.05
C ARG A 25 -15.13 16.92 6.23
N SER A 26 -14.52 15.79 6.47
CA SER A 26 -15.21 14.51 6.65
C SER A 26 -15.45 14.17 8.12
N GLU A 27 -15.08 15.06 9.06
CA GLU A 27 -15.23 14.84 10.50
C GLU A 27 -14.59 13.53 10.98
N ILE A 28 -13.48 13.13 10.32
CA ILE A 28 -12.70 11.97 10.72
C ILE A 28 -11.57 12.44 11.65
N THR A 29 -11.54 11.90 12.86
CA THR A 29 -10.49 12.15 13.85
C THR A 29 -9.51 10.98 13.87
N ILE A 30 -8.25 11.26 14.22
CA ILE A 30 -7.24 10.22 14.39
C ILE A 30 -7.13 9.92 15.89
N ALA A 31 -7.29 8.64 16.25
CA ALA A 31 -7.16 8.20 17.63
C ALA A 31 -5.70 8.30 18.11
N ALA A 32 -5.52 8.73 19.35
CA ALA A 32 -4.23 8.65 20.03
C ALA A 32 -4.03 7.23 20.58
N ASP A 33 -3.70 6.30 19.72
CA ASP A 33 -3.53 4.89 20.04
C ASP A 33 -2.06 4.42 20.00
N GLY A 34 -1.83 3.16 20.35
CA GLY A 34 -0.50 2.54 20.30
C GLY A 34 0.11 2.54 18.89
N GLY A 35 -0.71 2.53 17.84
CA GLY A 35 -0.28 2.61 16.45
C GLY A 35 0.31 3.97 16.11
N LEU A 36 -0.34 5.06 16.54
CA LEU A 36 0.17 6.41 16.37
C LEU A 36 1.49 6.61 17.14
N PHE A 37 1.54 6.10 18.39
CA PHE A 37 2.76 6.16 19.21
C PHE A 37 3.93 5.39 18.57
N SER A 38 3.67 4.16 18.11
CA SER A 38 4.68 3.33 17.43
C SER A 38 5.20 3.99 16.15
N MET A 39 4.31 4.61 15.38
CA MET A 39 4.68 5.37 14.19
C MET A 39 5.57 6.56 14.54
N GLY A 40 5.25 7.29 15.61
CA GLY A 40 6.08 8.37 16.13
C GLY A 40 7.48 7.91 16.51
N LEU A 41 7.62 6.77 17.20
CA LEU A 41 8.91 6.18 17.55
C LEU A 41 9.73 5.80 16.31
N ILE A 42 9.10 5.18 15.30
CA ILE A 42 9.75 4.83 14.02
C ILE A 42 10.29 6.11 13.36
N TRP A 43 9.50 7.17 13.32
CA TRP A 43 9.91 8.46 12.77
C TRP A 43 11.07 9.06 13.53
N CYS A 44 11.03 9.08 14.86
CA CYS A 44 12.12 9.56 15.69
C CYS A 44 13.43 8.76 15.45
N ALA A 45 13.33 7.43 15.34
CA ALA A 45 14.48 6.59 15.05
C ALA A 45 15.11 6.88 13.67
N ILE A 46 14.28 7.06 12.63
CA ILE A 46 14.74 7.42 11.29
C ILE A 46 15.42 8.79 11.29
N LEU A 47 14.79 9.79 11.89
CA LEU A 47 15.34 11.14 11.98
C LEU A 47 16.67 11.16 12.76
N LEU A 48 16.75 10.43 13.86
CA LEU A 48 17.99 10.28 14.60
C LEU A 48 19.08 9.62 13.74
N GLY A 49 18.75 8.55 13.03
CA GLY A 49 19.64 7.89 12.09
C GLY A 49 20.15 8.84 10.99
N MET A 50 19.27 9.67 10.44
CA MET A 50 19.63 10.70 9.46
C MET A 50 20.59 11.74 10.05
N ILE A 51 20.31 12.26 11.25
CA ILE A 51 21.17 13.24 11.94
C ILE A 51 22.55 12.64 12.21
N LEU A 52 22.61 11.42 12.71
CA LEU A 52 23.88 10.71 12.98
C LEU A 52 24.68 10.45 11.70
N SER A 53 24.00 10.09 10.61
CA SER A 53 24.64 9.85 9.31
C SER A 53 25.24 11.13 8.71
N MET A 54 24.62 12.27 8.94
CA MET A 54 25.18 13.57 8.50
C MET A 54 26.40 14.01 9.31
N ARG A 55 26.46 13.64 10.59
CA ARG A 55 27.54 14.09 11.51
C ARG A 55 28.75 13.17 11.52
N ARG A 56 28.60 11.85 11.25
CA ARG A 56 29.66 10.86 11.34
C ARG A 56 30.07 10.34 9.98
N SER A 57 31.35 10.48 9.61
CA SER A 57 31.90 10.06 8.32
C SER A 57 31.54 8.62 7.91
N PRO A 58 31.70 7.60 8.80
CA PRO A 58 31.38 6.21 8.41
C PRO A 58 29.90 5.95 8.17
N LEU A 59 28.99 6.78 8.72
CA LEU A 59 27.54 6.61 8.56
C LEU A 59 26.94 7.39 7.40
N ARG A 60 27.73 8.20 6.68
CA ARG A 60 27.24 9.04 5.55
C ARG A 60 26.61 8.21 4.43
N ALA A 61 27.03 6.96 4.28
CA ALA A 61 26.45 6.05 3.29
C ALA A 61 24.97 5.75 3.52
N PHE A 62 24.49 5.85 4.77
CA PHE A 62 23.11 5.59 5.13
C PHE A 62 22.19 6.81 5.01
N ALA A 63 22.73 8.01 4.77
CA ALA A 63 21.91 9.22 4.71
C ALA A 63 20.85 9.16 3.59
N VAL A 64 21.23 8.72 2.39
CA VAL A 64 20.29 8.61 1.25
C VAL A 64 19.26 7.51 1.46
N PRO A 65 19.63 6.26 1.83
CA PRO A 65 18.64 5.23 2.16
C PRO A 65 17.65 5.64 3.26
N LEU A 66 18.11 6.26 4.33
CA LEU A 66 17.24 6.70 5.42
C LEU A 66 16.29 7.81 4.98
N GLU A 67 16.76 8.74 4.16
CA GLU A 67 15.91 9.79 3.61
C GLU A 67 14.85 9.21 2.66
N CYS A 68 15.23 8.26 1.79
CA CYS A 68 14.28 7.55 0.93
C CYS A 68 13.24 6.80 1.76
N LEU A 69 13.65 6.10 2.80
CA LEU A 69 12.75 5.37 3.70
C LEU A 69 11.81 6.33 4.44
N ALA A 70 12.31 7.47 4.91
CA ALA A 70 11.50 8.49 5.54
C ALA A 70 10.40 9.00 4.58
N GLN A 71 10.77 9.39 3.36
CA GLN A 71 9.79 9.88 2.38
C GLN A 71 8.79 8.79 1.99
N LEU A 72 9.23 7.55 1.79
CA LEU A 72 8.38 6.42 1.48
C LEU A 72 7.32 6.20 2.57
N ILE A 73 7.74 6.13 3.83
CA ILE A 73 6.83 5.94 4.98
C ILE A 73 5.87 7.12 5.07
N ALA A 74 6.37 8.37 4.93
CA ALA A 74 5.52 9.55 4.98
C ALA A 74 4.41 9.52 3.94
N VAL A 75 4.76 9.30 2.67
CA VAL A 75 3.79 9.24 1.57
C VAL A 75 2.81 8.10 1.80
N SER A 76 3.30 6.90 2.18
CA SER A 76 2.45 5.74 2.40
C SER A 76 1.44 5.96 3.53
N VAL A 77 1.87 6.48 4.67
CA VAL A 77 0.98 6.74 5.82
C VAL A 77 -0.02 7.85 5.51
N ILE A 78 0.43 8.94 4.89
CA ILE A 78 -0.44 10.06 4.52
C ILE A 78 -1.52 9.59 3.53
N CYS A 79 -1.13 8.83 2.49
CA CYS A 79 -2.08 8.26 1.53
C CYS A 79 -3.01 7.22 2.18
N ALA A 80 -2.49 6.42 3.13
CA ALA A 80 -3.30 5.47 3.89
C ALA A 80 -4.36 6.16 4.77
N VAL A 81 -4.09 7.35 5.29
CA VAL A 81 -5.11 8.15 5.98
C VAL A 81 -6.04 8.82 4.99
N LEU A 82 -5.52 9.42 3.91
CA LEU A 82 -6.29 10.20 2.93
C LEU A 82 -7.33 9.35 2.18
N GLN A 83 -7.14 8.04 2.06
CA GLN A 83 -8.14 7.15 1.43
C GLN A 83 -9.48 7.16 2.16
N TYR A 84 -9.52 7.39 3.48
CA TYR A 84 -10.77 7.40 4.26
C TYR A 84 -11.65 8.61 3.96
N PRO A 85 -11.17 9.87 4.06
CA PRO A 85 -11.96 11.00 3.59
C PRO A 85 -12.31 10.93 2.10
N ALA A 86 -11.46 10.33 1.27
CA ALA A 86 -11.77 10.08 -0.14
C ALA A 86 -12.94 9.12 -0.32
N ALA A 87 -12.97 8.01 0.44
CA ALA A 87 -14.08 7.04 0.41
C ALA A 87 -15.40 7.64 0.93
N LYS A 88 -15.34 8.56 1.88
CA LYS A 88 -16.53 9.23 2.44
C LYS A 88 -17.26 10.13 1.44
N ILE A 89 -16.64 10.53 0.32
CA ILE A 89 -17.31 11.22 -0.79
C ILE A 89 -18.44 10.37 -1.37
N ALA A 90 -18.38 9.05 -1.23
CA ALA A 90 -19.46 8.08 -1.48
C ALA A 90 -20.03 8.11 -2.91
N ARG A 91 -19.20 8.35 -3.94
CA ARG A 91 -19.60 8.24 -5.34
C ARG A 91 -20.09 6.82 -5.67
N PRO A 92 -20.91 6.64 -6.72
CA PRO A 92 -21.33 5.30 -7.19
C PRO A 92 -20.13 4.39 -7.41
N LEU A 93 -20.27 3.12 -7.04
CA LEU A 93 -19.23 2.11 -7.23
C LEU A 93 -19.25 1.60 -8.67
N ILE A 94 -18.06 1.30 -9.21
CA ILE A 94 -17.86 0.77 -10.55
C ILE A 94 -17.55 -0.73 -10.59
N ASP A 95 -17.92 -1.47 -9.53
CA ASP A 95 -17.59 -2.89 -9.42
C ASP A 95 -18.24 -3.74 -10.52
N ALA A 96 -19.46 -3.37 -10.96
CA ALA A 96 -20.17 -4.07 -12.03
C ALA A 96 -19.44 -3.94 -13.37
N GLU A 97 -18.93 -2.74 -13.67
CA GLU A 97 -18.14 -2.46 -14.87
C GLU A 97 -16.80 -3.21 -14.84
N LEU A 98 -16.11 -3.22 -13.70
CA LEU A 98 -14.88 -3.97 -13.53
C LEU A 98 -15.11 -5.47 -13.70
N ALA A 99 -16.16 -6.01 -13.10
CA ALA A 99 -16.54 -7.42 -13.29
C ALA A 99 -16.94 -7.74 -14.74
N ALA A 100 -17.49 -6.79 -15.50
CA ALA A 100 -17.75 -6.96 -16.91
C ALA A 100 -16.46 -6.99 -17.73
N ILE A 101 -15.47 -6.17 -17.39
CA ILE A 101 -14.16 -6.19 -18.01
C ILE A 101 -13.46 -7.52 -17.73
N ASP A 102 -13.48 -8.01 -16.48
CA ASP A 102 -12.89 -9.31 -16.11
C ASP A 102 -13.47 -10.43 -16.98
N ARG A 103 -14.80 -10.47 -17.12
CA ARG A 103 -15.48 -11.47 -17.98
C ARG A 103 -15.09 -11.32 -19.45
N ALA A 104 -14.95 -10.11 -19.95
CA ALA A 104 -14.52 -9.86 -21.33
C ALA A 104 -13.08 -10.32 -21.58
N LEU A 105 -12.25 -10.33 -20.54
CA LEU A 105 -10.89 -10.88 -20.55
C LEU A 105 -10.84 -12.37 -20.20
N TYR A 106 -11.99 -13.05 -20.14
CA TYR A 106 -12.12 -14.46 -19.77
C TYR A 106 -11.57 -14.77 -18.36
N PHE A 107 -11.55 -13.77 -17.47
CA PHE A 107 -11.15 -13.96 -16.08
C PHE A 107 -12.38 -14.19 -15.19
N ASP A 108 -12.48 -15.40 -14.64
CA ASP A 108 -13.51 -15.77 -13.66
C ASP A 108 -12.94 -15.65 -12.26
N TRP A 109 -13.18 -14.49 -11.62
CA TRP A 109 -12.69 -14.23 -10.26
C TRP A 109 -13.21 -15.25 -9.25
N PRO A 110 -14.53 -15.57 -9.16
CA PRO A 110 -15.04 -16.60 -8.25
C PRO A 110 -14.36 -17.95 -8.40
N ALA A 111 -14.18 -18.42 -9.62
CA ALA A 111 -13.51 -19.69 -9.88
C ALA A 111 -12.03 -19.67 -9.48
N CYS A 112 -11.33 -18.59 -9.79
CA CYS A 112 -9.93 -18.35 -9.39
C CYS A 112 -9.79 -18.36 -7.87
N PHE A 113 -10.63 -17.59 -7.17
CA PHE A 113 -10.62 -17.51 -5.72
C PHE A 113 -10.94 -18.85 -5.06
N ALA A 114 -11.98 -19.56 -5.52
CA ALA A 114 -12.32 -20.88 -5.03
C ALA A 114 -11.20 -21.90 -5.27
N TRP A 115 -10.45 -21.76 -6.37
CA TRP A 115 -9.29 -22.61 -6.64
C TRP A 115 -8.16 -22.30 -5.63
N VAL A 116 -7.85 -21.04 -5.39
CA VAL A 116 -6.81 -20.65 -4.41
C VAL A 116 -7.15 -21.16 -3.02
N LEU A 117 -8.42 -21.04 -2.58
CA LEU A 117 -8.86 -21.56 -1.28
C LEU A 117 -8.69 -23.08 -1.13
N ARG A 118 -8.84 -23.84 -2.23
CA ARG A 118 -8.63 -25.30 -2.22
C ARG A 118 -7.15 -25.70 -2.21
N HIS A 119 -6.23 -24.74 -2.36
CA HIS A 119 -4.78 -24.98 -2.39
C HIS A 119 -4.07 -24.14 -1.31
N PRO A 120 -4.07 -24.60 -0.03
CA PRO A 120 -3.55 -23.80 1.08
C PRO A 120 -2.09 -23.33 0.92
N MET A 121 -1.25 -24.15 0.26
CA MET A 121 0.13 -23.75 -0.02
C MET A 121 0.20 -22.55 -0.97
N VAL A 122 -0.65 -22.52 -1.98
CA VAL A 122 -0.74 -21.37 -2.92
C VAL A 122 -1.28 -20.15 -2.20
N LEU A 123 -2.34 -20.32 -1.41
CA LEU A 123 -2.91 -19.25 -0.60
C LEU A 123 -1.84 -18.61 0.31
N ASN A 124 -1.11 -19.43 1.08
CA ASN A 124 -0.08 -18.95 1.99
C ASN A 124 1.07 -18.26 1.24
N LEU A 125 1.50 -18.82 0.10
CA LEU A 125 2.54 -18.22 -0.72
C LEU A 125 2.12 -16.86 -1.26
N LEU A 126 0.94 -16.76 -1.89
CA LEU A 126 0.44 -15.51 -2.46
C LEU A 126 0.19 -14.46 -1.35
N SER A 127 -0.36 -14.88 -0.21
CA SER A 127 -0.55 -13.99 0.95
C SER A 127 0.79 -13.47 1.51
N GLY A 128 1.79 -14.34 1.64
CA GLY A 128 3.13 -13.96 2.08
C GLY A 128 3.79 -12.97 1.12
N ILE A 129 3.68 -13.20 -0.19
CA ILE A 129 4.20 -12.29 -1.20
C ILE A 129 3.45 -10.95 -1.15
N TYR A 130 2.14 -10.97 -1.05
CA TYR A 130 1.31 -9.77 -0.94
C TYR A 130 1.70 -8.92 0.28
N LEU A 131 1.83 -9.54 1.45
CA LEU A 131 2.22 -8.86 2.69
C LEU A 131 3.68 -8.38 2.68
N SER A 132 4.53 -8.95 1.85
CA SER A 132 5.95 -8.59 1.77
C SER A 132 6.21 -7.25 1.07
N LEU A 133 5.20 -6.61 0.42
CA LEU A 133 5.34 -5.35 -0.29
C LEU A 133 6.03 -4.25 0.53
N GLY A 134 5.67 -4.11 1.80
CA GLY A 134 6.28 -3.11 2.70
C GLY A 134 7.77 -3.38 2.92
N LEU A 135 8.14 -4.64 3.15
CA LEU A 135 9.54 -5.05 3.32
C LEU A 135 10.34 -4.86 2.02
N GLN A 136 9.79 -5.27 0.87
CA GLN A 136 10.43 -5.10 -0.43
C GLN A 136 10.67 -3.62 -0.74
N SER A 137 9.68 -2.77 -0.48
CA SER A 137 9.78 -1.32 -0.63
C SER A 137 10.87 -0.71 0.29
N ALA A 138 10.96 -1.16 1.53
CA ALA A 138 12.01 -0.74 2.45
C ALA A 138 13.40 -1.19 1.97
N LEU A 139 13.53 -2.45 1.51
CA LEU A 139 14.80 -2.98 0.98
C LEU A 139 15.26 -2.22 -0.27
N SER A 140 14.32 -1.80 -1.14
CA SER A 140 14.66 -1.00 -2.32
C SER A 140 15.26 0.36 -1.96
N CYS A 141 14.87 0.96 -0.82
CA CYS A 141 15.50 2.18 -0.30
C CYS A 141 16.97 1.96 0.06
N PHE A 142 17.34 0.80 0.57
CA PHE A 142 18.74 0.47 0.87
C PHE A 142 19.57 0.19 -0.40
N GLY A 143 18.95 -0.30 -1.47
CA GLY A 143 19.56 -0.37 -2.81
C GLY A 143 19.93 1.01 -3.39
N ALA A 144 19.26 2.05 -2.93
CA ALA A 144 19.47 3.44 -3.29
C ALA A 144 20.90 3.97 -3.03
N TRP A 145 21.59 3.39 -2.05
CA TRP A 145 22.97 3.76 -1.74
C TRP A 145 23.91 3.66 -2.96
N ARG A 146 23.73 2.64 -3.78
CA ARG A 146 24.61 2.42 -4.97
C ARG A 146 24.21 3.25 -6.18
N GLN A 147 22.94 3.66 -6.26
CA GLN A 147 22.40 4.37 -7.43
C GLN A 147 21.36 5.43 -6.99
N PRO A 148 21.83 6.56 -6.43
CA PRO A 148 20.93 7.58 -5.87
C PRO A 148 19.95 8.16 -6.89
N ASP A 149 20.33 8.26 -8.16
CA ASP A 149 19.45 8.76 -9.22
C ASP A 149 18.27 7.80 -9.48
N ARG A 150 18.52 6.49 -9.53
CA ARG A 150 17.47 5.48 -9.66
C ARG A 150 16.54 5.44 -8.46
N ALA A 151 17.10 5.56 -7.27
CA ALA A 151 16.31 5.64 -6.06
C ALA A 151 15.35 6.82 -6.06
N SER A 152 15.83 7.94 -6.54
CA SER A 152 15.04 9.15 -6.66
C SER A 152 13.90 9.01 -7.68
N ILE A 153 14.17 8.42 -8.83
CA ILE A 153 13.16 8.11 -9.86
C ILE A 153 12.13 7.14 -9.27
N TRP A 154 12.58 6.06 -8.62
CA TRP A 154 11.71 5.08 -8.00
C TRP A 154 10.81 5.70 -6.92
N LEU A 155 11.38 6.52 -6.02
CA LEU A 155 10.63 7.18 -4.96
C LEU A 155 9.57 8.15 -5.51
N SER A 156 9.95 8.94 -6.53
CA SER A 156 9.03 9.87 -7.19
C SER A 156 7.92 9.12 -7.92
N ALA A 157 8.24 8.04 -8.62
CA ALA A 157 7.27 7.18 -9.29
C ALA A 157 6.32 6.51 -8.30
N ASN A 158 6.82 6.11 -7.13
CA ASN A 158 6.04 5.54 -6.05
C ASN A 158 5.02 6.55 -5.48
N ALA A 159 5.48 7.76 -5.16
CA ALA A 159 4.61 8.84 -4.68
C ALA A 159 3.56 9.23 -5.72
N LEU A 160 3.95 9.32 -7.00
CA LEU A 160 3.03 9.58 -8.10
C LEU A 160 2.00 8.46 -8.26
N SER A 161 2.43 7.20 -8.22
CA SER A 161 1.55 6.03 -8.32
C SER A 161 0.49 6.01 -7.21
N LEU A 162 0.89 6.22 -5.95
CA LEU A 162 -0.05 6.34 -4.82
C LEU A 162 -1.04 7.47 -5.03
N THR A 163 -0.57 8.63 -5.48
CA THR A 163 -1.42 9.79 -5.75
C THR A 163 -2.39 9.52 -6.91
N CYS A 164 -1.93 8.86 -7.98
CA CYS A 164 -2.78 8.45 -9.09
C CYS A 164 -3.85 7.44 -8.65
N CYS A 165 -3.47 6.41 -7.87
CA CYS A 165 -4.43 5.44 -7.33
C CYS A 165 -5.52 6.14 -6.51
N LEU A 166 -5.13 7.08 -5.64
CA LEU A 166 -6.06 7.86 -4.84
C LEU A 166 -6.98 8.73 -5.68
N THR A 167 -6.42 9.40 -6.70
CA THR A 167 -7.19 10.27 -7.61
C THR A 167 -8.22 9.46 -8.40
N VAL A 168 -7.81 8.32 -8.95
CA VAL A 168 -8.72 7.42 -9.67
C VAL A 168 -9.80 6.88 -8.74
N PHE A 169 -9.44 6.48 -7.51
CA PHE A 169 -10.39 6.02 -6.52
C PHE A 169 -11.43 7.08 -6.13
N VAL A 170 -11.04 8.36 -6.03
CA VAL A 170 -12.00 9.46 -5.80
C VAL A 170 -12.99 9.60 -6.94
N ILE A 171 -12.56 9.38 -8.19
CA ILE A 171 -13.40 9.55 -9.38
C ILE A 171 -14.25 8.31 -9.64
N TRP A 172 -13.64 7.14 -9.55
CA TRP A 172 -14.21 5.82 -9.84
C TRP A 172 -13.95 4.84 -8.69
N PRO A 173 -14.64 4.97 -7.56
CA PRO A 173 -14.43 4.08 -6.43
C PRO A 173 -14.95 2.67 -6.72
N ALA A 174 -14.24 1.67 -6.21
CA ALA A 174 -14.68 0.29 -6.22
C ALA A 174 -14.58 -0.30 -4.80
N GLY A 175 -15.54 -1.12 -4.43
CA GLY A 175 -15.53 -1.90 -3.20
C GLY A 175 -14.68 -3.17 -3.32
N GLY A 176 -14.36 -3.56 -4.54
CA GLY A 176 -13.56 -4.72 -4.89
C GLY A 176 -14.37 -6.01 -5.05
N ALA A 177 -13.68 -7.07 -5.46
CA ALA A 177 -14.32 -8.33 -5.79
C ALA A 177 -15.06 -8.97 -4.61
N PHE A 178 -14.54 -8.83 -3.38
CA PHE A 178 -15.26 -9.32 -2.18
C PHE A 178 -16.57 -8.58 -1.94
N ALA A 179 -16.64 -7.27 -2.22
CA ALA A 179 -17.87 -6.50 -2.11
C ALA A 179 -18.89 -6.90 -3.18
N TYR A 180 -18.41 -7.16 -4.39
CA TYR A 180 -19.27 -7.48 -5.55
C TYR A 180 -19.76 -8.92 -5.55
N TYR A 181 -18.87 -9.90 -5.36
CA TYR A 181 -19.22 -11.31 -5.42
C TYR A 181 -19.70 -11.90 -4.09
N GLN A 182 -19.38 -11.26 -2.96
CA GLN A 182 -19.81 -11.63 -1.60
C GLN A 182 -19.66 -13.14 -1.32
N PRO A 183 -18.44 -13.71 -1.42
CA PRO A 183 -18.24 -15.15 -1.23
C PRO A 183 -18.68 -15.56 0.18
N ALA A 184 -19.50 -16.61 0.28
CA ALA A 184 -20.10 -17.06 1.52
C ALA A 184 -19.02 -17.44 2.56
N GLY A 185 -19.20 -17.02 3.81
CA GLY A 185 -18.32 -17.35 4.94
C GLY A 185 -16.98 -16.59 4.94
N ILE A 186 -16.78 -15.62 4.05
CA ILE A 186 -15.56 -14.81 4.01
C ILE A 186 -15.87 -13.40 4.49
N PHE A 187 -15.25 -13.03 5.60
CA PHE A 187 -15.28 -11.67 6.12
C PHE A 187 -13.97 -10.97 5.73
N SER A 188 -14.09 -9.76 5.27
CA SER A 188 -12.94 -8.93 4.95
C SER A 188 -12.95 -7.65 5.77
N ASP A 189 -11.97 -7.50 6.64
CA ASP A 189 -11.85 -6.35 7.56
C ASP A 189 -11.83 -5.01 6.81
N TYR A 190 -11.26 -4.98 5.59
CA TYR A 190 -11.25 -3.74 4.82
C TYR A 190 -12.65 -3.35 4.36
N LEU A 191 -13.47 -4.34 4.00
CA LEU A 191 -14.83 -4.10 3.52
C LEU A 191 -15.71 -3.53 4.64
N GLU A 192 -15.55 -4.01 5.86
CA GLU A 192 -16.20 -3.43 7.02
C GLU A 192 -15.84 -1.96 7.20
N GLN A 193 -14.54 -1.63 7.18
CA GLN A 193 -14.09 -0.24 7.28
C GLN A 193 -14.53 0.60 6.07
N PHE A 194 -14.51 0.04 4.86
CA PHE A 194 -14.97 0.70 3.65
C PHE A 194 -16.44 1.08 3.73
N VAL A 195 -17.31 0.16 4.17
CA VAL A 195 -18.73 0.40 4.37
C VAL A 195 -18.94 1.40 5.49
N ALA A 196 -18.26 1.26 6.62
CA ALA A 196 -18.39 2.14 7.77
C ALA A 196 -18.00 3.59 7.46
N VAL A 197 -16.96 3.81 6.67
CA VAL A 197 -16.56 5.16 6.28
C VAL A 197 -17.54 5.77 5.27
N ARG A 198 -18.06 4.99 4.33
CA ARG A 198 -19.03 5.46 3.33
C ARG A 198 -20.40 5.76 3.92
N SER A 199 -20.82 4.99 4.91
CA SER A 199 -22.08 5.26 5.65
C SER A 199 -21.94 6.42 6.64
N GLY A 200 -20.72 6.89 6.93
CA GLY A 200 -20.44 7.91 7.92
C GLY A 200 -20.39 7.41 9.37
N SER A 201 -20.51 6.10 9.60
CA SER A 201 -20.46 5.52 10.95
C SER A 201 -19.01 5.48 11.50
N LEU A 202 -17.99 5.48 10.65
CA LEU A 202 -16.60 5.58 11.08
C LEU A 202 -16.20 7.06 11.19
N THR A 203 -16.03 7.54 12.41
CA THR A 203 -15.64 8.93 12.74
C THR A 203 -14.27 9.02 13.37
N THR A 204 -13.73 7.90 13.87
CA THR A 204 -12.42 7.84 14.53
C THR A 204 -11.57 6.76 13.88
N LEU A 205 -10.36 7.13 13.46
CA LEU A 205 -9.43 6.26 12.78
C LEU A 205 -8.24 5.94 13.69
N ALA A 206 -8.07 4.68 14.02
CA ALA A 206 -6.92 4.15 14.76
C ALA A 206 -5.83 3.74 13.76
N ILE A 207 -4.65 4.37 13.84
CA ILE A 207 -3.54 4.15 12.88
C ILE A 207 -3.13 2.67 12.82
N GLY A 208 -3.07 2.01 13.98
CA GLY A 208 -2.69 0.59 14.06
C GLY A 208 -3.72 -0.39 13.48
N GLN A 209 -4.95 0.07 13.23
CA GLN A 209 -6.04 -0.76 12.71
C GLN A 209 -6.45 -0.40 11.28
N MET A 210 -5.77 0.58 10.66
CA MET A 210 -6.07 0.98 9.30
C MET A 210 -5.90 -0.17 8.31
N LYS A 211 -6.85 -0.27 7.39
CA LYS A 211 -6.81 -1.21 6.26
C LYS A 211 -6.66 -0.43 4.94
N GLY A 212 -6.10 -1.07 3.93
CA GLY A 212 -6.12 -0.52 2.58
C GLY A 212 -7.51 -0.68 1.99
N ILE A 213 -8.27 0.41 1.89
CA ILE A 213 -9.66 0.38 1.39
C ILE A 213 -9.78 0.76 -0.09
N ILE A 214 -8.68 1.12 -0.75
CA ILE A 214 -8.63 1.36 -2.19
C ILE A 214 -8.50 0.02 -2.91
N GLN A 215 -9.54 -0.37 -3.63
CA GLN A 215 -9.59 -1.63 -4.36
C GLN A 215 -9.29 -1.48 -5.85
N PHE A 216 -9.48 -0.29 -6.39
CA PHE A 216 -9.17 0.05 -7.77
C PHE A 216 -8.70 1.51 -7.85
N PRO A 217 -7.61 1.78 -8.56
CA PRO A 217 -6.62 0.83 -9.10
C PRO A 217 -5.78 0.15 -8.01
N SER A 218 -5.25 -1.04 -8.30
CA SER A 218 -4.41 -1.76 -7.36
C SER A 218 -3.02 -1.13 -7.23
N TYR A 219 -2.72 -0.56 -6.06
CA TYR A 219 -1.36 -0.08 -5.77
C TYR A 219 -0.34 -1.23 -5.71
N HIS A 220 -0.73 -2.44 -5.27
CA HIS A 220 0.17 -3.59 -5.25
C HIS A 220 0.67 -3.94 -6.65
N ALA A 221 -0.22 -3.94 -7.65
CA ALA A 221 0.17 -4.19 -9.04
C ALA A 221 1.10 -3.08 -9.57
N ALA A 222 0.81 -1.82 -9.26
CA ALA A 222 1.67 -0.70 -9.66
C ALA A 222 3.04 -0.77 -8.96
N ALA A 223 3.06 -1.07 -7.66
CA ALA A 223 4.28 -1.21 -6.88
C ALA A 223 5.15 -2.37 -7.37
N ALA A 224 4.56 -3.49 -7.79
CA ALA A 224 5.29 -4.61 -8.38
C ALA A 224 6.11 -4.18 -9.60
N VAL A 225 5.53 -3.40 -10.51
CA VAL A 225 6.26 -2.84 -11.66
C VAL A 225 7.41 -1.94 -11.22
N LEU A 226 7.16 -1.07 -10.24
CA LEU A 226 8.17 -0.15 -9.72
C LEU A 226 9.32 -0.88 -8.99
N LEU A 227 9.00 -1.93 -8.23
CA LEU A 227 10.00 -2.77 -7.56
C LEU A 227 10.80 -3.58 -8.57
N GLY A 228 10.17 -4.11 -9.61
CA GLY A 228 10.87 -4.73 -10.74
C GLY A 228 11.89 -3.79 -11.36
N TYR A 229 11.55 -2.52 -11.56
CA TYR A 229 12.50 -1.50 -12.01
C TYR A 229 13.63 -1.26 -10.99
N ALA A 230 13.31 -1.17 -9.71
CA ALA A 230 14.31 -0.96 -8.66
C ALA A 230 15.32 -2.12 -8.59
N PHE A 231 14.83 -3.36 -8.64
CA PHE A 231 15.65 -4.56 -8.55
C PHE A 231 16.40 -4.92 -9.85
N ALA A 232 15.98 -4.40 -11.00
CA ALA A 232 16.64 -4.66 -12.29
C ALA A 232 18.12 -4.24 -12.33
N SER A 233 18.56 -3.38 -11.42
CA SER A 233 19.96 -2.96 -11.29
C SER A 233 20.85 -3.92 -10.50
N LEU A 234 20.25 -4.89 -9.84
CA LEU A 234 20.97 -5.88 -9.05
C LEU A 234 21.61 -6.98 -9.94
N PRO A 235 22.59 -7.72 -9.41
CA PRO A 235 23.11 -8.89 -10.11
C PRO A 235 21.98 -9.86 -10.54
N ARG A 236 22.11 -10.48 -11.70
CA ARG A 236 21.06 -11.34 -12.31
C ARG A 236 20.54 -12.42 -11.37
N TRP A 237 21.38 -12.97 -10.51
CA TRP A 237 21.00 -14.01 -9.55
C TRP A 237 20.08 -13.49 -8.44
N ILE A 238 20.01 -12.17 -8.21
CA ILE A 238 19.02 -11.50 -7.33
C ILE A 238 17.86 -10.95 -8.15
N ALA A 239 18.16 -10.28 -9.27
CA ALA A 239 17.14 -9.60 -10.08
C ALA A 239 16.10 -10.56 -10.65
N ILE A 240 16.51 -11.76 -11.10
CA ILE A 240 15.58 -12.73 -11.69
C ILE A 240 14.60 -13.27 -10.64
N PRO A 241 15.02 -13.78 -9.47
CA PRO A 241 14.08 -14.18 -8.42
C PRO A 241 13.18 -13.02 -7.96
N ALA A 242 13.74 -11.82 -7.77
CA ALA A 242 12.95 -10.65 -7.40
C ALA A 242 11.87 -10.37 -8.45
N PHE A 243 12.18 -10.35 -9.73
CA PHE A 243 11.22 -10.11 -10.80
C PHE A 243 10.09 -11.15 -10.81
N ASN A 244 10.40 -12.44 -10.54
CA ASN A 244 9.36 -13.46 -10.41
C ASN A 244 8.44 -13.20 -9.21
N ILE A 245 8.99 -12.71 -8.08
CA ILE A 245 8.19 -12.32 -6.92
C ILE A 245 7.26 -11.16 -7.30
N GLU A 246 7.71 -10.18 -8.09
CA GLU A 246 6.89 -9.05 -8.52
C GLU A 246 5.76 -9.47 -9.47
N ILE A 247 6.01 -10.43 -10.37
CA ILE A 247 4.95 -11.03 -11.18
C ILE A 247 3.91 -11.70 -10.28
N MET A 248 4.35 -12.48 -9.29
CA MET A 248 3.45 -13.12 -8.33
C MET A 248 2.71 -12.12 -7.44
N LEU A 249 3.34 -10.99 -7.09
CA LEU A 249 2.70 -9.89 -6.37
C LEU A 249 1.55 -9.30 -7.20
N SER A 250 1.78 -9.05 -8.49
CA SER A 250 0.74 -8.56 -9.41
C SER A 250 -0.41 -9.57 -9.55
N ILE A 251 -0.09 -10.86 -9.68
CA ILE A 251 -1.09 -11.93 -9.77
C ILE A 251 -1.87 -12.07 -8.47
N SER A 252 -1.21 -11.97 -7.31
CA SER A 252 -1.86 -12.07 -6.00
C SER A 252 -2.85 -10.95 -5.75
N ALA A 253 -2.67 -9.82 -6.41
CA ALA A 253 -3.61 -8.71 -6.34
C ALA A 253 -5.01 -9.09 -6.82
N ALA A 254 -5.24 -10.07 -7.63
CA ALA A 254 -6.57 -10.50 -8.07
C ALA A 254 -7.31 -11.41 -7.05
N PRO A 255 -6.79 -12.56 -6.61
CA PRO A 255 -7.53 -13.45 -5.72
C PRO A 255 -7.40 -13.09 -4.22
N ILE A 256 -6.26 -12.54 -3.82
CA ILE A 256 -6.03 -12.12 -2.44
C ILE A 256 -6.33 -10.66 -2.32
N GLY A 257 -6.15 -10.05 -3.42
CA GLY A 257 -6.11 -8.72 -3.53
C GLY A 257 -7.41 -8.06 -3.50
N GLY A 258 -7.70 -7.11 -3.44
CA GLY A 258 -8.82 -6.36 -3.07
C GLY A 258 -8.96 -6.32 -1.59
N HIS A 259 -8.56 -6.97 -0.99
CA HIS A 259 -8.09 -7.89 -0.64
C HIS A 259 -7.56 -8.13 0.72
N HIS A 260 -7.18 -8.11 1.53
CA HIS A 260 -6.76 -8.54 2.84
C HIS A 260 -7.43 -9.85 3.26
N CYS A 261 -6.79 -10.93 2.97
CA CYS A 261 -6.63 -11.87 4.06
C CYS A 261 -5.89 -11.12 5.16
N GLY A 262 -6.60 -10.32 5.96
CA GLY A 262 -6.04 -9.59 7.07
C GLY A 262 -5.30 -10.59 7.94
N GLY A 263 -4.05 -10.29 8.29
CA GLY A 263 -3.28 -11.13 9.16
C GLY A 263 -4.08 -11.50 10.39
N SER A 264 -3.78 -12.62 11.01
CA SER A 264 -4.34 -13.19 12.25
C SER A 264 -5.82 -13.59 12.27
N GLY A 265 -6.74 -12.85 11.66
CA GLY A 265 -8.17 -13.21 11.71
C GLY A 265 -8.58 -14.34 10.76
N PHE A 266 -7.89 -14.53 9.65
CA PHE A 266 -8.23 -15.55 8.67
C PHE A 266 -7.73 -16.95 9.07
N LEU A 267 -6.66 -17.03 9.85
CA LEU A 267 -6.11 -18.30 10.35
C LEU A 267 -6.84 -18.80 11.60
N ASP A 268 -7.53 -17.92 12.34
CA ASP A 268 -8.22 -18.27 13.58
C ASP A 268 -9.72 -18.60 13.42
N SER A 269 -10.31 -18.32 12.25
CA SER A 269 -11.75 -18.56 12.03
C SER A 269 -12.02 -19.77 11.14
N GLY A 270 -11.67 -20.97 11.62
CA GLY A 270 -12.36 -22.15 11.18
C GLY A 270 -11.64 -23.15 10.31
N ILE A 271 -10.71 -23.86 10.91
CA ILE A 271 -10.53 -25.27 10.70
C ILE A 271 -10.58 -25.91 12.09
N SER A 272 -11.77 -26.17 12.56
CA SER A 272 -12.03 -27.16 13.61
C SER A 272 -13.00 -28.19 13.07
#